data_106ea987c9a21f6794550f269c38e823
#
_entry.id   106ea987c9a21f6794550f269c38e823
#
_cell.length_a   1.000
_cell.length_b   1.000
_cell.length_c   1.000
_cell.angle_alpha   90.00
_cell.angle_beta   90.00
_cell.angle_gamma   90.00
#
_symmetry.space_group_name_H-M   'P 1'
#
loop_
_entity.id
_entity.type
_entity.pdbx_description
1 polymer ?
#
loop_
_entity_poly.entity_id
_entity_poly.type
_entity_poly.pdbx_seq_one_letter_code
_entity_poly.pdbx_strand_id
1 'polypeptide(L)'
;MRDHPIHAGNARVGGIVLLRSDGAALLQHRDEKPGLPHAGLWVFPGGHCEFGERIEDCARRELLEETGYRCDAVYELETIRQLSVEGFPAIQLTVFWSRYDGVQPVQCLEGQALAFIERAHANRHPMPDYLLRLWDLALTRHER
;
A
#
# COMPACT_ATOMS: atom_id res chain seq x y z
N MET A 1 -18.33 -22.44 5.21
CA MET A 1 -17.87 -22.12 5.24
C MET A 1 -17.01 -21.76 5.15
N ARG A 2 -17.19 -21.61 5.21
CA ARG A 2 -16.51 -21.14 5.19
C ARG A 2 -15.51 -20.86 5.46
N ASP A 3 -15.56 -20.76 5.45
CA ASP A 3 -14.74 -20.31 5.77
C ASP A 3 -13.88 -19.85 5.83
N HIS A 4 -13.92 -19.93 6.02
CA HIS A 4 -13.32 -19.39 6.26
C HIS A 4 -12.36 -19.08 6.51
N PRO A 5 -12.43 -19.14 6.48
CA PRO A 5 -11.62 -18.76 6.73
C PRO A 5 -10.99 -18.22 7.39
N ILE A 6 -11.43 -18.09 7.03
CA ILE A 6 -11.08 -17.35 7.94
C ILE A 6 -10.65 -17.49 9.21
N HIS A 7 -11.20 -17.84 9.56
CA HIS A 7 -10.79 -18.29 10.82
C HIS A 7 -9.40 -18.79 10.85
N ALA A 8 -8.96 -19.22 9.85
CA ALA A 8 -7.64 -19.78 9.81
C ALA A 8 -6.58 -18.72 9.70
N GLY A 9 -6.94 -17.48 9.72
CA GLY A 9 -5.94 -16.47 9.63
C GLY A 9 -6.52 -15.10 9.44
N ASN A 10 -5.65 -14.15 9.32
CA ASN A 10 -6.04 -12.75 9.14
C ASN A 10 -6.46 -12.50 7.71
N ALA A 11 -7.29 -11.49 7.52
CA ALA A 11 -7.60 -10.99 6.18
C ALA A 11 -6.30 -10.57 5.50
N ARG A 12 -6.20 -10.85 4.19
CA ARG A 12 -5.00 -10.50 3.43
C ARG A 12 -5.16 -9.14 2.78
N VAL A 13 -4.13 -8.33 2.86
CA VAL A 13 -4.09 -6.99 2.28
C VAL A 13 -2.83 -6.90 1.43
N GLY A 14 -2.95 -6.37 0.23
CA GLY A 14 -1.81 -6.13 -0.65
C GLY A 14 -1.59 -4.65 -0.85
N GLY A 15 -0.33 -4.21 -0.84
CA GLY A 15 0.03 -2.83 -1.08
C GLY A 15 1.25 -2.71 -1.95
N ILE A 16 1.45 -1.53 -2.54
CA ILE A 16 2.56 -1.30 -3.46
C ILE A 16 3.27 0.01 -3.12
N VAL A 17 4.61 -0.10 -2.97
CA VAL A 17 5.48 1.08 -2.93
C VAL A 17 5.84 1.38 -4.38
N LEU A 18 5.17 2.35 -4.98
CA LEU A 18 5.45 2.77 -6.35
C LEU A 18 6.45 3.92 -6.30
N LEU A 19 7.67 3.68 -6.79
CA LEU A 19 8.77 4.63 -6.68
C LEU A 19 8.99 5.37 -7.99
N ARG A 20 9.01 6.69 -7.89
CA ARG A 20 9.45 7.56 -8.99
C ARG A 20 10.97 7.46 -9.10
N SER A 21 11.53 7.92 -10.23
CA SER A 21 12.97 7.79 -10.47
C SER A 21 13.84 8.48 -9.40
N ASP A 22 13.30 9.51 -8.75
CA ASP A 22 14.02 10.22 -7.67
C ASP A 22 13.82 9.57 -6.30
N GLY A 23 13.13 8.44 -6.24
CA GLY A 23 12.88 7.73 -4.97
C GLY A 23 11.63 8.17 -4.24
N ALA A 24 10.90 9.14 -4.77
CA ALA A 24 9.62 9.54 -4.18
C ALA A 24 8.63 8.39 -4.29
N ALA A 25 7.82 8.19 -3.24
CA ALA A 25 6.82 7.13 -3.22
C ALA A 25 5.43 7.71 -3.40
N LEU A 26 4.59 6.99 -4.14
CA LEU A 26 3.19 7.38 -4.29
C LEU A 26 2.44 7.03 -3.01
N LEU A 27 1.88 8.04 -2.36
CA LEU A 27 1.16 7.86 -1.11
C LEU A 27 -0.24 8.45 -1.23
N GLN A 28 -1.17 7.79 -0.55
CA GLN A 28 -2.57 8.19 -0.47
C GLN A 28 -2.84 8.75 0.91
N HIS A 29 -3.46 9.92 0.98
CA HIS A 29 -3.91 10.51 2.24
C HIS A 29 -5.33 9.98 2.51
N ARG A 30 -5.47 9.15 3.54
CA ARG A 30 -6.74 8.50 3.83
C ARG A 30 -7.73 9.50 4.43
N ASP A 31 -9.01 9.22 4.20
CA ASP A 31 -10.09 10.01 4.79
C ASP A 31 -10.03 9.94 6.32
N GLU A 32 -10.46 11.01 6.97
CA GLU A 32 -10.54 11.06 8.44
C GLU A 32 -11.94 10.67 8.90
N LYS A 33 -12.34 9.45 8.57
CA LYS A 33 -13.66 8.94 8.91
C LYS A 33 -13.58 7.99 10.09
N PRO A 34 -14.55 8.06 11.04
CA PRO A 34 -14.63 7.04 12.09
C PRO A 34 -14.81 5.66 11.47
N GLY A 35 -14.18 4.65 12.07
CA GLY A 35 -14.31 3.29 11.60
C GLY A 35 -13.38 2.92 10.46
N LEU A 36 -12.44 3.80 10.08
CA LEU A 36 -11.49 3.55 9.01
C LEU A 36 -10.10 3.36 9.61
N PRO A 37 -9.42 2.22 9.36
CA PRO A 37 -8.05 2.05 9.85
C PRO A 37 -7.13 3.08 9.23
N HIS A 38 -6.16 3.56 9.99
CA HIS A 38 -5.20 4.58 9.55
C HIS A 38 -5.89 5.87 9.07
N ALA A 39 -7.04 6.21 9.66
CA ALA A 39 -7.77 7.43 9.27
C ALA A 39 -6.85 8.64 9.36
N GLY A 40 -6.85 9.47 8.30
CA GLY A 40 -6.07 10.69 8.27
C GLY A 40 -4.57 10.51 8.06
N LEU A 41 -4.09 9.28 7.91
CA LEU A 41 -2.67 9.03 7.68
C LEU A 41 -2.39 8.86 6.19
N TRP A 42 -1.12 9.03 5.83
CA TRP A 42 -0.64 8.75 4.47
C TRP A 42 -0.14 7.31 4.42
N VAL A 43 -0.59 6.57 3.43
CA VAL A 43 -0.29 5.13 3.31
C VAL A 43 0.03 4.79 1.86
N PHE A 44 0.65 3.62 1.64
CA PHE A 44 0.78 3.08 0.28
C PHE A 44 -0.59 2.70 -0.26
N PRO A 45 -0.85 2.89 -1.55
CA PRO A 45 -2.06 2.33 -2.16
C PRO A 45 -2.13 0.83 -1.95
N GLY A 46 -3.31 0.33 -1.67
CA GLY A 46 -3.53 -1.09 -1.41
C GLY A 46 -4.89 -1.32 -0.77
N GLY A 47 -5.21 -2.59 -0.56
CA GLY A 47 -6.49 -2.93 0.05
C GLY A 47 -6.66 -4.43 0.22
N HIS A 48 -7.86 -4.81 0.63
CA HIS A 48 -8.19 -6.19 0.95
C HIS A 48 -8.28 -7.04 -0.31
N CYS A 49 -7.71 -8.25 -0.24
CA CYS A 49 -7.79 -9.20 -1.32
C CYS A 49 -9.18 -9.85 -1.36
N GLU A 50 -9.62 -10.16 -2.56
CA GLU A 50 -10.84 -10.92 -2.76
C GLU A 50 -10.55 -12.40 -2.56
N PHE A 51 -11.59 -13.17 -2.29
CA PHE A 51 -11.45 -14.60 -2.06
C PHE A 51 -10.79 -15.25 -3.28
N GLY A 52 -9.74 -16.01 -3.04
CA GLY A 52 -9.03 -16.73 -4.11
C GLY A 52 -8.12 -15.88 -4.95
N GLU A 53 -8.06 -14.58 -4.70
CA GLU A 53 -7.19 -13.66 -5.45
C GLU A 53 -5.74 -13.86 -5.04
N ARG A 54 -4.83 -13.90 -6.02
CA ARG A 54 -3.41 -13.92 -5.72
C ARG A 54 -3.00 -12.58 -5.13
N ILE A 55 -2.05 -12.61 -4.20
CA ILE A 55 -1.68 -11.39 -3.48
C ILE A 55 -1.10 -10.31 -4.42
N GLU A 56 -0.33 -10.71 -5.44
CA GLU A 56 0.19 -9.74 -6.42
C GLU A 56 -0.93 -9.13 -7.25
N ASP A 57 -1.91 -9.91 -7.62
CA ASP A 57 -3.05 -9.41 -8.39
C ASP A 57 -3.89 -8.47 -7.55
N CYS A 58 -4.05 -8.80 -6.26
CA CYS A 58 -4.74 -7.94 -5.30
C CYS A 58 -4.06 -6.56 -5.23
N ALA A 59 -2.76 -6.54 -5.04
CA ALA A 59 -2.02 -5.29 -4.92
C ALA A 59 -2.14 -4.46 -6.19
N ARG A 60 -2.03 -5.08 -7.37
CA ARG A 60 -2.15 -4.36 -8.63
C ARG A 60 -3.56 -3.85 -8.89
N ARG A 61 -4.57 -4.65 -8.55
CA ARG A 61 -5.97 -4.26 -8.72
C ARG A 61 -6.29 -3.06 -7.84
N GLU A 62 -5.87 -3.09 -6.58
CA GLU A 62 -6.13 -2.00 -5.65
C GLU A 62 -5.42 -0.71 -6.10
N LEU A 63 -4.19 -0.83 -6.58
CA LEU A 63 -3.47 0.33 -7.10
C LEU A 63 -4.23 0.94 -8.27
N LEU A 64 -4.69 0.10 -9.19
CA LEU A 64 -5.45 0.58 -10.34
C LEU A 64 -6.75 1.26 -9.92
N GLU A 65 -7.48 0.66 -8.97
CA GLU A 65 -8.75 1.22 -8.51
C GLU A 65 -8.56 2.57 -7.81
N GLU A 66 -7.48 2.73 -7.07
CA GLU A 66 -7.28 3.92 -6.26
C GLU A 66 -6.56 5.04 -6.98
N THR A 67 -5.80 4.74 -8.02
CA THR A 67 -4.93 5.73 -8.67
C THR A 67 -5.04 5.77 -10.19
N GLY A 68 -5.65 4.77 -10.80
CA GLY A 68 -5.69 4.66 -12.25
C GLY A 68 -4.42 4.16 -12.89
N TYR A 69 -3.38 3.89 -12.10
CA TYR A 69 -2.10 3.44 -12.62
C TYR A 69 -2.11 1.93 -12.84
N ARG A 70 -1.78 1.50 -14.05
CA ARG A 70 -1.69 0.09 -14.41
C ARG A 70 -0.24 -0.36 -14.27
N CYS A 71 0.00 -1.23 -13.29
CA CYS A 71 1.33 -1.71 -12.97
C CYS A 71 1.49 -3.13 -13.50
N ASP A 72 2.49 -3.37 -14.35
CA ASP A 72 2.71 -4.68 -14.94
C ASP A 72 3.49 -5.61 -14.02
N ALA A 73 4.63 -5.15 -13.53
CA ALA A 73 5.53 -5.98 -12.75
C ALA A 73 5.62 -5.44 -11.33
N VAL A 74 5.46 -6.33 -10.36
CA VAL A 74 5.64 -5.99 -8.94
C VAL A 74 6.63 -6.99 -8.35
N TYR A 75 7.39 -6.55 -7.36
CA TYR A 75 8.41 -7.36 -6.70
C TYR A 75 8.10 -7.41 -5.22
N GLU A 76 8.06 -8.60 -4.65
CA GLU A 76 7.71 -8.75 -3.24
C GLU A 76 8.77 -8.12 -2.37
N LEU A 77 8.34 -7.34 -1.39
CA LEU A 77 9.21 -6.65 -0.47
C LEU A 77 9.19 -7.31 0.90
N GLU A 78 8.02 -7.43 1.48
CA GLU A 78 7.87 -8.02 2.81
C GLU A 78 6.42 -8.37 3.09
N THR A 79 6.22 -9.41 3.91
CA THR A 79 4.91 -9.74 4.45
C THR A 79 4.93 -9.55 5.96
N ILE A 80 4.04 -8.70 6.46
CA ILE A 80 3.81 -8.56 7.90
C ILE A 80 2.63 -9.45 8.22
N ARG A 81 2.89 -10.58 8.91
CA ARG A 81 1.88 -11.62 9.07
C ARG A 81 0.73 -11.22 9.97
N GLN A 82 0.99 -10.34 10.93
CA GLN A 82 -0.05 -9.93 11.87
C GLN A 82 0.15 -8.46 12.20
N LEU A 83 -0.44 -7.61 11.37
CA LEU A 83 -0.39 -6.17 11.58
C LEU A 83 -1.63 -5.76 12.34
N SER A 84 -1.43 -5.16 13.52
CA SER A 84 -2.53 -4.72 14.37
C SER A 84 -2.67 -3.21 14.28
N VAL A 85 -3.90 -2.77 14.11
CA VAL A 85 -4.27 -1.36 14.21
C VAL A 85 -5.33 -1.29 15.30
N GLU A 86 -5.15 -0.41 16.26
CA GLU A 86 -6.04 -0.33 17.42
C GLU A 86 -7.49 -0.19 16.98
N GLY A 87 -8.36 -1.05 17.54
CA GLY A 87 -9.78 -1.01 17.22
C GLY A 87 -10.17 -1.81 15.98
N PHE A 88 -9.22 -2.50 15.33
CA PHE A 88 -9.51 -3.26 14.11
C PHE A 88 -8.92 -4.66 14.20
N PRO A 89 -9.51 -5.64 13.48
CA PRO A 89 -8.92 -6.97 13.41
C PRO A 89 -7.54 -6.92 12.77
N ALA A 90 -6.64 -7.79 13.23
CA ALA A 90 -5.32 -7.88 12.64
C ALA A 90 -5.42 -8.37 11.19
N ILE A 91 -4.48 -7.93 10.35
CA ILE A 91 -4.41 -8.31 8.94
C ILE A 91 -3.04 -8.87 8.62
N GLN A 92 -2.95 -9.60 7.51
CA GLN A 92 -1.68 -9.98 6.92
C GLN A 92 -1.43 -9.05 5.74
N LEU A 93 -0.40 -8.23 5.86
CA LEU A 93 -0.07 -7.23 4.83
C LEU A 93 1.14 -7.69 4.04
N THR A 94 0.98 -7.87 2.74
CA THR A 94 2.10 -8.11 1.83
C THR A 94 2.33 -6.85 1.01
N VAL A 95 3.54 -6.33 1.06
CA VAL A 95 3.90 -5.11 0.35
C VAL A 95 4.87 -5.47 -0.76
N PHE A 96 4.58 -4.95 -1.94
CA PHE A 96 5.41 -5.07 -3.14
C PHE A 96 6.01 -3.70 -3.45
N TRP A 97 7.01 -3.68 -4.30
CA TRP A 97 7.50 -2.41 -4.84
C TRP A 97 7.57 -2.49 -6.35
N SER A 98 7.54 -1.34 -6.98
CA SER A 98 7.66 -1.25 -8.44
C SER A 98 8.16 0.14 -8.81
N ARG A 99 8.62 0.29 -10.05
CA ARG A 99 9.07 1.58 -10.56
C ARG A 99 7.93 2.24 -11.34
N TYR A 100 7.67 3.49 -11.01
CA TYR A 100 6.74 4.30 -11.78
C TYR A 100 7.30 4.47 -13.19
N ASP A 101 6.43 4.31 -14.21
CA ASP A 101 6.88 4.35 -15.60
C ASP A 101 7.14 5.76 -16.12
N GLY A 102 6.78 6.79 -15.36
CA GLY A 102 7.00 8.17 -15.76
C GLY A 102 6.08 8.67 -16.85
N VAL A 103 5.09 7.87 -17.24
CA VAL A 103 4.23 8.17 -18.39
C VAL A 103 2.76 8.21 -18.00
N GLN A 104 2.25 7.17 -17.34
CA GLN A 104 0.84 7.12 -16.97
C GLN A 104 0.53 8.17 -15.91
N PRO A 105 -0.58 8.91 -16.07
CA PRO A 105 -1.00 9.81 -15.00
C PRO A 105 -1.52 9.02 -13.80
N VAL A 106 -1.39 9.61 -12.62
CA VAL A 106 -2.02 9.07 -11.41
C VAL A 106 -3.09 10.06 -10.96
N GLN A 107 -4.20 9.54 -10.43
CA GLN A 107 -5.34 10.34 -10.02
C GLN A 107 -5.79 9.90 -8.64
N CYS A 108 -6.25 10.84 -7.84
CA CYS A 108 -6.82 10.54 -6.54
C CYS A 108 -8.25 10.04 -6.73
N LEU A 109 -8.40 8.72 -6.81
CA LEU A 109 -9.71 8.09 -6.98
C LEU A 109 -10.29 7.61 -5.66
N GLU A 110 -9.51 7.69 -4.58
CA GLU A 110 -9.92 7.33 -3.23
C GLU A 110 -9.09 8.12 -2.24
N GLY A 111 -9.68 8.50 -1.09
CA GLY A 111 -8.99 9.28 -0.08
C GLY A 111 -9.06 10.77 -0.34
N GLN A 112 -8.34 11.54 0.46
CA GLN A 112 -8.34 13.00 0.39
C GLN A 112 -7.37 13.54 -0.65
N ALA A 113 -6.24 12.84 -0.85
CA ALA A 113 -5.18 13.29 -1.75
C ALA A 113 -4.33 12.10 -2.16
N LEU A 114 -3.61 12.27 -3.26
CA LEU A 114 -2.64 11.30 -3.75
C LEU A 114 -1.47 12.08 -4.30
N ALA A 115 -0.24 11.73 -3.89
CA ALA A 115 0.93 12.45 -4.36
C ALA A 115 2.18 11.60 -4.24
N PHE A 116 3.14 11.84 -5.13
CA PHE A 116 4.50 11.35 -4.92
C PHE A 116 5.16 12.23 -3.86
N ILE A 117 5.56 11.62 -2.76
CA ILE A 117 6.20 12.33 -1.65
C ILE A 117 7.67 12.00 -1.68
N GLU A 118 8.53 13.02 -1.67
CA GLU A 118 9.98 12.81 -1.57
C GLU A 118 10.33 12.28 -0.19
N ARG A 119 11.26 11.33 -0.14
CA ARG A 119 11.63 10.71 1.14
C ARG A 119 12.08 11.75 2.17
N ALA A 120 12.77 12.80 1.72
CA ALA A 120 13.25 13.86 2.62
C ALA A 120 12.10 14.65 3.26
N HIS A 121 10.90 14.59 2.68
CA HIS A 121 9.73 15.31 3.20
C HIS A 121 8.76 14.40 3.96
N ALA A 122 9.14 13.15 4.21
CA ALA A 122 8.26 12.19 4.87
C ALA A 122 7.79 12.67 6.24
N ASN A 123 8.66 13.41 6.97
CA ASN A 123 8.33 13.90 8.30
C ASN A 123 7.23 14.95 8.31
N ARG A 124 6.81 15.44 7.14
CA ARG A 124 5.71 16.40 7.01
C ARG A 124 4.36 15.71 6.83
N HIS A 125 4.36 14.38 6.77
CA HIS A 125 3.17 13.61 6.42
C HIS A 125 3.00 12.51 7.46
N PRO A 126 1.98 12.57 8.32
CA PRO A 126 1.79 11.52 9.33
C PRO A 126 1.50 10.20 8.65
N MET A 127 2.21 9.15 9.07
CA MET A 127 2.11 7.85 8.46
C MET A 127 2.42 6.75 9.49
N PRO A 128 1.97 5.50 9.23
CA PRO A 128 2.27 4.40 10.14
C PRO A 128 3.77 4.12 10.21
N ASP A 129 4.24 3.64 11.37
CA ASP A 129 5.66 3.41 11.60
C ASP A 129 6.29 2.46 10.58
N TYR A 130 5.58 1.38 10.22
CA TYR A 130 6.12 0.38 9.30
C TYR A 130 6.34 0.93 7.89
N LEU A 131 5.65 2.01 7.54
CA LEU A 131 5.67 2.54 6.18
C LEU A 131 7.05 3.08 5.82
N LEU A 132 7.67 3.84 6.72
CA LEU A 132 9.02 4.38 6.45
C LEU A 132 10.04 3.27 6.29
N ARG A 133 9.95 2.24 7.12
CA ARG A 133 10.86 1.10 7.03
C ARG A 133 10.74 0.39 5.69
N LEU A 134 9.51 0.18 5.21
CA LEU A 134 9.29 -0.48 3.93
C LEU A 134 9.69 0.40 2.76
N TRP A 135 9.44 1.70 2.86
CA TRP A 135 9.89 2.65 1.84
C TRP A 135 11.42 2.61 1.71
N ASP A 136 12.12 2.66 2.84
CA ASP A 136 13.58 2.60 2.84
C ASP A 136 14.09 1.27 2.27
N LEU A 137 13.42 0.18 2.59
CA LEU A 137 13.77 -1.12 2.02
C LEU A 137 13.59 -1.13 0.50
N ALA A 138 12.48 -0.56 0.03
CA ALA A 138 12.22 -0.45 -1.41
C ALA A 138 13.30 0.39 -2.10
N LEU A 139 13.74 1.47 -1.46
CA LEU A 139 14.79 2.32 -2.02
C LEU A 139 16.09 1.55 -2.24
N THR A 140 16.45 0.65 -1.31
CA THR A 140 17.66 -0.15 -1.51
C THR A 140 17.54 -1.09 -2.71
N ARG A 141 16.34 -1.60 -2.99
CA ARG A 141 16.08 -2.46 -4.15
C ARG A 141 16.05 -1.65 -5.43
N HIS A 142 15.48 -0.47 -5.37
CA HIS A 142 15.33 0.43 -6.51
C HIS A 142 16.68 0.88 -7.06
N GLU A 143 17.69 1.01 -6.20
CA GLU A 143 19.03 1.48 -6.60
C GLU A 143 19.87 0.41 -7.27
N ARG A 144 19.42 -0.83 -7.33
CA ARG A 144 20.19 -1.91 -7.93
C ARG A 144 20.00 -2.04 -9.42
#